data_98aac7a60334370c7bd26f6571fd8943
#
_entry.id   98aac7a60334370c7bd26f6571fd8943
#
_cell.length_a   1.000
_cell.length_b   1.000
_cell.length_c   1.000
_cell.angle_alpha   90.00
_cell.angle_beta   90.00
_cell.angle_gamma   90.00
#
_symmetry.space_group_name_H-M   'P 1'
#
loop_
_entity.id
_entity.type
_entity.pdbx_description
1 polymer ?
#
loop_
_entity_poly.entity_id
_entity_poly.type
_entity_poly.pdbx_seq_one_letter_code
_entity_poly.pdbx_strand_id
1 'polypeptide(L)'
;MLRYDQSTNIVTASGKVLVNRQGDVFRGERLQLQMDSYEGSFDNVNYEILRTGGQGTASKVDFLDRDHSVISDGIYSTCKPEPGQTDANCKPDWYIRGKKIILDTEQDQGYVEDGALVFGGVPVIPVPSFAFPLSDKRRSGFLPPAMSFSSASGAQYSQPYYFNIAPNRDATVATNISSKRGLDVYGQFRYLEDNYRGQLDLNVMPRDRLTSTKRWNYHLDHTQSWPHSTTGFGNF
;
A
#
# COMPACT_ATOMS: atom_id res chain seq x y z
N MET A 1 16.43 5.16 30.91
CA MET A 1 17.59 6.05 31.14
C MET A 1 17.82 6.83 29.85
N LEU A 2 18.08 8.15 29.95
CA LEU A 2 18.43 9.00 28.78
C LEU A 2 19.79 9.61 29.04
N ARG A 3 20.70 9.56 28.09
CA ARG A 3 22.03 10.15 28.11
C ARG A 3 22.29 10.88 26.79
N TYR A 4 22.84 12.08 26.91
CA TYR A 4 23.33 12.85 25.77
C TYR A 4 24.82 13.12 25.95
N ASP A 5 25.62 12.78 24.97
CA ASP A 5 27.04 13.04 24.91
C ASP A 5 27.29 14.24 23.97
N GLN A 6 27.70 15.35 24.57
CA GLN A 6 27.94 16.59 23.81
C GLN A 6 29.19 16.51 22.93
N SER A 7 30.15 15.66 23.25
CA SER A 7 31.41 15.58 22.48
C SER A 7 31.20 14.83 21.16
N THR A 8 30.30 13.84 21.15
CA THR A 8 29.96 13.03 19.99
C THR A 8 28.61 13.40 19.39
N ASN A 9 27.85 14.26 20.04
CA ASN A 9 26.47 14.64 19.69
C ASN A 9 25.52 13.44 19.57
N ILE A 10 25.75 12.39 20.39
CA ILE A 10 24.95 11.17 20.37
C ILE A 10 23.97 11.15 21.55
N VAL A 11 22.71 10.86 21.25
CA VAL A 11 21.68 10.53 22.24
C VAL A 11 21.56 9.02 22.36
N THR A 12 21.61 8.52 23.59
CA THR A 12 21.29 7.12 23.93
C THR A 12 20.12 7.08 24.90
N ALA A 13 19.13 6.26 24.62
CA ALA A 13 18.00 6.04 25.51
C ALA A 13 17.78 4.53 25.70
N SER A 14 17.43 4.11 26.93
CA SER A 14 17.15 2.72 27.23
C SER A 14 15.97 2.56 28.19
N GLY A 15 15.23 1.47 28.06
CA GLY A 15 14.01 1.15 28.77
C GLY A 15 12.79 1.34 27.90
N LYS A 16 11.73 1.98 28.39
CA LYS A 16 10.55 2.31 27.61
C LYS A 16 10.78 3.63 26.87
N VAL A 17 11.37 3.55 25.69
CA VAL A 17 11.71 4.72 24.88
C VAL A 17 10.56 5.04 23.93
N LEU A 18 10.15 6.32 23.89
CA LEU A 18 9.16 6.85 22.96
C LEU A 18 9.83 7.94 22.12
N VAL A 19 9.73 7.80 20.80
CA VAL A 19 10.15 8.81 19.83
C VAL A 19 8.92 9.26 19.07
N ASN A 20 8.67 10.57 19.01
CA ASN A 20 7.65 11.17 18.16
C ASN A 20 8.36 12.03 17.12
N ARG A 21 8.14 11.72 15.84
CA ARG A 21 8.73 12.44 14.71
C ARG A 21 7.64 12.84 13.75
N GLN A 22 7.28 14.13 13.72
CA GLN A 22 6.27 14.69 12.82
C GLN A 22 4.91 13.94 12.85
N GLY A 23 4.57 13.37 14.01
CA GLY A 23 3.36 12.58 14.20
C GLY A 23 3.55 11.07 14.07
N ASP A 24 4.65 10.61 13.48
CA ASP A 24 5.02 9.20 13.50
C ASP A 24 5.53 8.83 14.91
N VAL A 25 5.04 7.74 15.46
CA VAL A 25 5.32 7.33 16.82
C VAL A 25 6.07 5.99 16.81
N PHE A 26 7.21 5.97 17.47
CA PHE A 26 8.04 4.77 17.63
C PHE A 26 8.20 4.48 19.13
N ARG A 27 7.94 3.25 19.55
CA ARG A 27 8.11 2.77 20.93
C ARG A 27 9.04 1.57 20.91
N GLY A 28 10.11 1.61 21.70
CA GLY A 28 11.11 0.52 21.72
C GLY A 28 11.93 0.51 23.01
N GLU A 29 12.98 -0.30 23.01
CA GLU A 29 13.77 -0.56 24.21
C GLU A 29 15.08 0.21 24.28
N ARG A 30 15.80 0.33 23.17
CA ARG A 30 17.11 0.97 23.11
C ARG A 30 17.24 1.79 21.85
N LEU A 31 17.46 3.08 22.01
CA LEU A 31 17.73 4.04 20.96
C LEU A 31 19.16 4.55 21.07
N GLN A 32 19.86 4.61 19.96
CA GLN A 32 21.08 5.37 19.77
C GLN A 32 20.92 6.23 18.52
N LEU A 33 21.11 7.54 18.63
CA LEU A 33 20.90 8.46 17.53
C LEU A 33 21.98 9.56 17.55
N GLN A 34 22.62 9.76 16.41
CA GLN A 34 23.48 10.89 16.11
C GLN A 34 22.60 12.09 15.73
N MET A 35 22.71 13.18 16.46
CA MET A 35 21.78 14.31 16.30
C MET A 35 22.03 15.15 15.04
N ASP A 36 23.26 15.14 14.53
CA ASP A 36 23.63 15.93 13.34
C ASP A 36 23.22 15.24 12.04
N SER A 37 23.58 13.96 11.91
CA SER A 37 23.30 13.16 10.70
C SER A 37 21.96 12.43 10.74
N TYR A 38 21.36 12.30 11.93
CA TYR A 38 20.18 11.47 12.20
C TYR A 38 20.43 9.97 11.98
N GLU A 39 21.69 9.56 11.91
CA GLU A 39 22.07 8.15 11.86
C GLU A 39 21.91 7.49 13.22
N GLY A 40 21.43 6.26 13.24
CA GLY A 40 21.27 5.55 14.49
C GLY A 40 20.47 4.28 14.39
N SER A 41 20.19 3.69 15.54
CA SER A 41 19.41 2.46 15.61
C SER A 41 18.42 2.46 16.77
N PHE A 42 17.33 1.75 16.59
CA PHE A 42 16.28 1.58 17.58
C PHE A 42 15.85 0.11 17.62
N ASP A 43 15.96 -0.52 18.78
CA ASP A 43 15.73 -1.95 18.98
C ASP A 43 14.32 -2.22 19.51
N ASN A 44 13.73 -3.35 19.08
CA ASN A 44 12.42 -3.86 19.51
C ASN A 44 11.31 -2.82 19.39
N VAL A 45 11.09 -2.35 18.17
CA VAL A 45 10.25 -1.18 17.88
C VAL A 45 8.82 -1.57 17.53
N ASN A 46 7.85 -0.94 18.19
CA ASN A 46 6.49 -0.80 17.70
C ASN A 46 6.34 0.58 17.09
N TYR A 47 5.81 0.67 15.88
CA TYR A 47 5.67 1.94 15.17
C TYR A 47 4.27 2.19 14.64
N GLU A 48 3.91 3.46 14.62
CA GLU A 48 2.67 3.99 14.02
C GLU A 48 3.07 5.15 13.11
N ILE A 49 2.73 5.07 11.83
CA ILE A 49 3.04 6.09 10.82
C ILE A 49 1.76 6.88 10.53
N LEU A 50 1.70 8.11 10.98
CA LEU A 50 0.49 8.94 10.92
C LEU A 50 0.03 9.17 9.48
N ARG A 51 0.95 9.42 8.56
CA ARG A 51 0.65 9.76 7.16
C ARG A 51 -0.05 8.65 6.39
N THR A 52 0.32 7.39 6.65
CA THR A 52 -0.22 6.23 5.94
C THR A 52 -1.25 5.46 6.75
N GLY A 53 -1.41 5.79 8.04
CA GLY A 53 -2.15 4.96 8.99
C GLY A 53 -1.51 3.59 9.19
N GLY A 54 -0.26 3.43 8.73
CA GLY A 54 0.49 2.19 8.85
C GLY A 54 0.97 1.98 10.28
N GLN A 55 0.97 0.74 10.71
CA GLN A 55 1.48 0.31 12.00
C GLN A 55 2.21 -1.02 11.88
N GLY A 56 3.10 -1.28 12.81
CA GLY A 56 3.82 -2.54 12.81
C GLY A 56 4.82 -2.68 13.95
N THR A 57 5.56 -3.76 13.87
CA THR A 57 6.67 -4.07 14.77
C THR A 57 7.92 -4.36 13.98
N ALA A 58 9.07 -4.17 14.58
CA ALA A 58 10.37 -4.48 14.00
C ALA A 58 11.34 -4.97 15.09
N SER A 59 12.21 -5.87 14.73
CA SER A 59 13.32 -6.25 15.63
C SER A 59 14.30 -5.09 15.80
N LYS A 60 14.50 -4.33 14.71
CA LYS A 60 15.39 -3.18 14.67
C LYS A 60 14.96 -2.18 13.60
N VAL A 61 15.14 -0.91 13.88
CA VAL A 61 15.06 0.18 12.90
C VAL A 61 16.42 0.85 12.86
N ASP A 62 17.07 0.85 11.69
CA ASP A 62 18.30 1.60 11.44
C ASP A 62 17.94 2.88 10.68
N PHE A 63 18.19 4.02 11.26
CA PHE A 63 18.08 5.33 10.61
C PHE A 63 19.41 5.60 9.90
N LEU A 64 19.38 5.70 8.58
CA LEU A 64 20.57 5.98 7.77
C LEU A 64 20.83 7.47 7.65
N ASP A 65 19.77 8.26 7.68
CA ASP A 65 19.76 9.71 7.71
C ASP A 65 18.35 10.21 8.11
N ARG A 66 18.04 11.47 7.78
CA ARG A 66 16.74 12.07 8.07
C ARG A 66 15.59 11.42 7.29
N ASP A 67 15.84 10.96 6.08
CA ASP A 67 14.82 10.54 5.14
C ASP A 67 14.85 9.06 4.80
N HIS A 68 15.96 8.38 5.11
CA HIS A 68 16.15 6.95 4.85
C HIS A 68 16.21 6.15 6.13
N SER A 69 15.43 5.09 6.20
CA SER A 69 15.49 4.12 7.30
C SER A 69 15.27 2.69 6.80
N VAL A 70 15.87 1.75 7.53
CA VAL A 70 15.77 0.32 7.27
C VAL A 70 15.15 -0.36 8.47
N ILE A 71 14.09 -1.06 8.25
CA ILE A 71 13.35 -1.87 9.23
C ILE A 71 13.74 -3.33 9.00
N SER A 72 14.29 -3.97 10.01
CA SER A 72 14.66 -5.38 9.97
C SER A 72 13.65 -6.25 10.67
N ASP A 73 13.32 -7.39 10.04
CA ASP A 73 12.32 -8.36 10.52
C ASP A 73 11.02 -7.67 10.95
N GLY A 74 10.49 -6.86 10.04
CA GLY A 74 9.34 -6.01 10.30
C GLY A 74 8.03 -6.57 9.79
N ILE A 75 6.94 -6.14 10.42
CA ILE A 75 5.58 -6.30 9.91
C ILE A 75 4.98 -4.92 9.67
N TYR A 76 4.18 -4.78 8.62
CA TYR A 76 3.45 -3.56 8.26
C TYR A 76 2.00 -3.89 7.94
N SER A 77 1.07 -3.14 8.51
CA SER A 77 -0.35 -3.21 8.23
C SER A 77 -1.00 -1.83 8.33
N THR A 78 -2.07 -1.62 7.56
CA THR A 78 -2.96 -0.45 7.69
C THR A 78 -4.28 -0.80 8.39
N CYS A 79 -4.45 -2.03 8.87
CA CYS A 79 -5.60 -2.41 9.68
C CYS A 79 -5.59 -1.64 11.00
N LYS A 80 -6.61 -0.84 11.23
CA LYS A 80 -6.83 -0.21 12.54
C LYS A 80 -7.50 -1.22 13.47
N PRO A 81 -7.08 -1.33 14.74
CA PRO A 81 -7.83 -2.10 15.73
C PRO A 81 -9.25 -1.52 15.85
N GLU A 82 -10.24 -2.39 16.07
CA GLU A 82 -11.62 -1.93 16.29
C GLU A 82 -11.69 -1.00 17.51
N PRO A 83 -12.58 0.00 17.50
CA PRO A 83 -12.77 0.89 18.63
C PRO A 83 -13.11 0.10 19.90
N GLY A 84 -12.24 0.14 20.90
CA GLY A 84 -12.38 -0.58 22.17
C GLY A 84 -11.40 -1.72 22.39
N GLN A 85 -10.64 -2.15 21.38
CA GLN A 85 -9.51 -3.05 21.54
C GLN A 85 -8.23 -2.24 21.75
N THR A 86 -7.85 -2.08 23.00
CA THR A 86 -6.62 -1.35 23.41
C THR A 86 -5.39 -2.25 23.53
N ASP A 87 -5.47 -3.48 23.08
CA ASP A 87 -4.42 -4.46 23.30
C ASP A 87 -3.30 -4.34 22.27
N ALA A 88 -2.08 -4.19 22.78
CA ALA A 88 -0.81 -4.33 22.04
C ALA A 88 -0.67 -5.71 21.32
N ASN A 89 -1.65 -6.58 21.44
CA ASN A 89 -1.76 -7.91 20.84
C ASN A 89 -2.80 -7.98 19.71
N CYS A 90 -3.40 -6.87 19.28
CA CYS A 90 -4.29 -6.89 18.12
C CYS A 90 -3.47 -7.23 16.87
N LYS A 91 -3.48 -8.52 16.52
CA LYS A 91 -2.90 -8.96 15.25
C LYS A 91 -3.82 -8.48 14.14
N PRO A 92 -3.34 -7.66 13.20
CA PRO A 92 -4.13 -7.26 12.06
C PRO A 92 -4.56 -8.49 11.26
N ASP A 93 -5.77 -8.48 10.70
CA ASP A 93 -6.28 -9.56 9.86
C ASP A 93 -5.35 -9.85 8.68
N TRP A 94 -4.66 -8.82 8.21
CA TRP A 94 -3.62 -8.95 7.21
C TRP A 94 -2.42 -8.04 7.54
N TYR A 95 -1.25 -8.50 7.19
CA TYR A 95 0.00 -7.71 7.26
C TYR A 95 1.02 -8.20 6.24
N ILE A 96 1.90 -7.31 5.88
CA ILE A 96 3.10 -7.63 5.14
C ILE A 96 4.19 -7.91 6.16
N ARG A 97 4.85 -9.05 6.03
CA ARG A 97 6.07 -9.36 6.77
C ARG A 97 7.24 -9.25 5.81
N GLY A 98 8.29 -8.53 6.17
CA GLY A 98 9.51 -8.41 5.39
C GLY A 98 10.73 -8.65 6.27
N LYS A 99 11.73 -9.32 5.74
CA LYS A 99 13.04 -9.37 6.40
C LYS A 99 13.67 -8.00 6.44
N LYS A 100 13.45 -7.23 5.37
CA LYS A 100 13.94 -5.86 5.25
C LYS A 100 12.88 -4.99 4.60
N ILE A 101 12.57 -3.85 5.24
CA ILE A 101 11.70 -2.82 4.68
C ILE A 101 12.50 -1.54 4.69
N ILE A 102 12.73 -0.97 3.51
CA ILE A 102 13.43 0.29 3.32
C ILE A 102 12.40 1.38 3.17
N LEU A 103 12.52 2.46 3.94
CA LEU A 103 11.67 3.64 3.83
C LEU A 103 12.50 4.80 3.31
N ASP A 104 12.07 5.38 2.20
CA ASP A 104 12.60 6.58 1.58
C ASP A 104 11.50 7.66 1.61
N THR A 105 11.60 8.56 2.59
CA THR A 105 10.58 9.61 2.78
C THR A 105 10.76 10.77 1.82
N GLU A 106 11.96 10.96 1.24
CA GLU A 106 12.21 11.96 0.21
C GLU A 106 11.51 11.59 -1.10
N GLN A 107 11.64 10.34 -1.53
CA GLN A 107 10.93 9.81 -2.69
C GLN A 107 9.50 9.38 -2.36
N ASP A 108 9.11 9.42 -1.08
CA ASP A 108 7.82 8.99 -0.59
C ASP A 108 7.51 7.53 -0.97
N GLN A 109 8.51 6.66 -0.82
CA GLN A 109 8.46 5.28 -1.28
C GLN A 109 9.04 4.32 -0.25
N GLY A 110 8.38 3.17 -0.09
CA GLY A 110 8.87 2.04 0.67
C GLY A 110 9.17 0.85 -0.23
N TYR A 111 10.16 0.06 0.14
CA TYR A 111 10.55 -1.18 -0.52
C TYR A 111 10.57 -2.31 0.48
N VAL A 112 9.95 -3.43 0.15
CA VAL A 112 10.03 -4.67 0.92
C VAL A 112 10.93 -5.65 0.18
N GLU A 113 11.86 -6.25 0.89
CA GLU A 113 12.69 -7.35 0.41
C GLU A 113 12.39 -8.62 1.23
N ASP A 114 12.33 -9.77 0.56
CA ASP A 114 12.05 -11.09 1.16
C ASP A 114 10.81 -11.07 2.05
N GLY A 115 9.69 -10.66 1.46
CA GLY A 115 8.44 -10.48 2.17
C GLY A 115 7.40 -11.57 1.89
N ALA A 116 6.33 -11.52 2.67
CA ALA A 116 5.11 -12.26 2.44
C ALA A 116 3.90 -11.45 2.88
N LEU A 117 2.83 -11.54 2.11
CA LEU A 117 1.50 -11.12 2.57
C LEU A 117 0.95 -12.24 3.46
N VAL A 118 0.63 -11.89 4.70
CA VAL A 118 0.06 -12.80 5.69
C VAL A 118 -1.38 -12.41 5.94
N PHE A 119 -2.28 -13.39 5.94
CA PHE A 119 -3.69 -13.21 6.25
C PHE A 119 -4.10 -14.21 7.34
N GLY A 120 -4.74 -13.74 8.41
CA GLY A 120 -5.09 -14.56 9.54
C GLY A 120 -3.91 -15.34 10.15
N GLY A 121 -2.68 -14.81 10.04
CA GLY A 121 -1.46 -15.46 10.51
C GLY A 121 -0.83 -16.46 9.54
N VAL A 122 -1.48 -16.72 8.39
CA VAL A 122 -0.98 -17.64 7.35
C VAL A 122 -0.34 -16.85 6.21
N PRO A 123 0.90 -17.14 5.80
CA PRO A 123 1.51 -16.53 4.63
C PRO A 123 0.81 -17.06 3.35
N VAL A 124 0.12 -16.17 2.66
CA VAL A 124 -0.72 -16.52 1.47
C VAL A 124 0.03 -16.26 0.17
N ILE A 125 0.82 -15.20 0.12
CA ILE A 125 1.55 -14.80 -1.09
C ILE A 125 2.98 -14.44 -0.70
N PRO A 126 3.98 -15.16 -1.21
CA PRO A 126 5.36 -14.72 -1.10
C PRO A 126 5.55 -13.49 -1.99
N VAL A 127 6.18 -12.46 -1.45
CA VAL A 127 6.48 -11.22 -2.16
C VAL A 127 8.00 -11.03 -2.13
N PRO A 128 8.70 -11.38 -3.22
CA PRO A 128 10.17 -11.33 -3.24
C PRO A 128 10.69 -9.90 -3.07
N SER A 129 10.08 -8.95 -3.77
CA SER A 129 10.30 -7.52 -3.55
C SER A 129 9.17 -6.71 -4.17
N PHE A 130 8.77 -5.63 -3.52
CA PHE A 130 7.83 -4.67 -4.10
C PHE A 130 8.00 -3.30 -3.47
N ALA A 131 7.60 -2.26 -4.23
CA ALA A 131 7.55 -0.89 -3.78
C ALA A 131 6.12 -0.48 -3.41
N PHE A 132 5.97 0.35 -2.38
CA PHE A 132 4.68 0.90 -1.96
C PHE A 132 4.82 2.38 -1.59
N PRO A 133 3.79 3.21 -1.78
CA PRO A 133 3.83 4.62 -1.40
C PRO A 133 3.75 4.76 0.13
N LEU A 134 4.47 5.74 0.68
CA LEU A 134 4.43 6.06 2.11
C LEU A 134 3.35 7.11 2.44
N SER A 135 2.83 7.82 1.45
CA SER A 135 1.76 8.80 1.62
C SER A 135 0.56 8.49 0.74
N ASP A 136 -0.56 9.18 1.00
CA ASP A 136 -1.79 9.07 0.21
C ASP A 136 -1.70 9.76 -1.16
N LYS A 137 -0.53 10.22 -1.57
CA LYS A 137 -0.33 10.82 -2.89
C LYS A 137 -0.61 9.79 -3.97
N ARG A 138 -1.46 10.16 -4.91
CA ARG A 138 -1.78 9.29 -6.06
C ARG A 138 -0.51 9.05 -6.89
N ARG A 139 -0.16 7.79 -7.07
CA ARG A 139 1.00 7.36 -7.88
C ARG A 139 0.64 6.16 -8.74
N SER A 140 1.25 6.06 -9.89
CA SER A 140 1.16 4.84 -10.71
C SER A 140 1.88 3.68 -10.03
N GLY A 141 1.24 2.51 -10.04
CA GLY A 141 1.84 1.32 -9.42
C GLY A 141 0.89 0.12 -9.39
N PHE A 142 1.42 -1.02 -9.00
CA PHE A 142 0.61 -2.19 -8.74
C PHE A 142 -0.27 -1.99 -7.51
N LEU A 143 -1.55 -2.31 -7.66
CA LEU A 143 -2.47 -2.39 -6.53
C LEU A 143 -2.42 -3.79 -5.91
N PRO A 144 -2.89 -3.96 -4.67
CA PRO A 144 -2.95 -5.28 -4.04
C PRO A 144 -3.67 -6.29 -4.93
N PRO A 145 -3.12 -7.49 -5.10
CA PRO A 145 -3.77 -8.53 -5.86
C PRO A 145 -5.04 -9.02 -5.13
N ALA A 146 -6.00 -9.50 -5.91
CA ALA A 146 -7.21 -10.11 -5.38
C ALA A 146 -7.30 -11.58 -5.80
N MET A 147 -7.77 -12.41 -4.89
CA MET A 147 -8.09 -13.81 -5.16
C MET A 147 -9.56 -14.07 -4.87
N SER A 148 -10.19 -14.84 -5.72
CA SER A 148 -11.59 -15.27 -5.54
C SER A 148 -11.81 -16.68 -6.05
N PHE A 149 -12.90 -17.31 -5.59
CA PHE A 149 -13.30 -18.64 -6.02
C PHE A 149 -14.77 -18.61 -6.38
N SER A 150 -15.12 -19.13 -7.54
CA SER A 150 -16.51 -19.27 -7.96
C SER A 150 -16.73 -20.57 -8.72
N SER A 151 -17.96 -21.09 -8.69
CA SER A 151 -18.34 -22.26 -9.48
C SER A 151 -18.21 -22.01 -10.99
N ALA A 152 -18.45 -20.78 -11.43
CA ALA A 152 -18.43 -20.38 -12.83
C ALA A 152 -17.01 -20.19 -13.40
N SER A 153 -16.08 -19.67 -12.61
CA SER A 153 -14.74 -19.29 -13.07
C SER A 153 -13.62 -20.14 -12.46
N GLY A 154 -13.92 -20.88 -11.38
CA GLY A 154 -12.92 -21.58 -10.58
C GLY A 154 -12.11 -20.62 -9.70
N ALA A 155 -10.87 -20.94 -9.46
CA ALA A 155 -9.91 -20.03 -8.81
C ALA A 155 -9.58 -18.89 -9.76
N GLN A 156 -9.63 -17.67 -9.26
CA GLN A 156 -9.26 -16.44 -9.99
C GLN A 156 -8.18 -15.69 -9.23
N TYR A 157 -7.23 -15.14 -9.98
CA TYR A 157 -6.22 -14.20 -9.53
C TYR A 157 -6.33 -12.93 -10.38
N SER A 158 -6.36 -11.78 -9.73
CA SER A 158 -6.42 -10.47 -10.36
C SER A 158 -5.24 -9.63 -9.91
N GLN A 159 -4.47 -9.09 -10.85
CA GLN A 159 -3.40 -8.17 -10.58
C GLN A 159 -3.69 -6.83 -11.27
N PRO A 160 -4.19 -5.83 -10.54
CA PRO A 160 -4.41 -4.51 -11.09
C PRO A 160 -3.15 -3.65 -11.04
N TYR A 161 -3.00 -2.78 -12.04
CA TYR A 161 -2.03 -1.70 -12.10
C TYR A 161 -2.78 -0.38 -12.29
N TYR A 162 -2.48 0.59 -11.43
CA TYR A 162 -3.07 1.93 -11.46
C TYR A 162 -2.14 2.91 -12.18
N PHE A 163 -2.70 3.70 -13.08
CA PHE A 163 -2.03 4.78 -13.81
C PHE A 163 -2.54 6.13 -13.29
N ASN A 164 -1.69 6.89 -12.63
CA ASN A 164 -1.94 8.29 -12.27
C ASN A 164 -1.55 9.18 -13.45
N ILE A 165 -2.49 9.42 -14.37
CA ILE A 165 -2.23 10.13 -15.64
C ILE A 165 -2.14 11.64 -15.39
N ALA A 166 -3.12 12.19 -14.65
CA ALA A 166 -3.21 13.60 -14.32
C ALA A 166 -4.02 13.76 -13.01
N PRO A 167 -4.03 14.95 -12.38
CA PRO A 167 -4.83 15.18 -11.17
C PRO A 167 -6.31 14.84 -11.32
N ASN A 168 -6.85 15.00 -12.52
CA ASN A 168 -8.25 14.80 -12.89
C ASN A 168 -8.48 13.59 -13.82
N ARG A 169 -7.47 12.76 -14.08
CA ARG A 169 -7.57 11.59 -14.97
C ARG A 169 -6.74 10.44 -14.43
N ASP A 170 -7.31 9.25 -14.43
CA ASP A 170 -6.59 8.03 -14.09
C ASP A 170 -7.09 6.84 -14.91
N ALA A 171 -6.30 5.77 -14.86
CA ALA A 171 -6.72 4.48 -15.41
C ALA A 171 -6.27 3.35 -14.49
N THR A 172 -7.00 2.25 -14.55
CA THR A 172 -6.61 0.98 -13.93
C THR A 172 -6.69 -0.11 -14.96
N VAL A 173 -5.65 -0.91 -15.09
CA VAL A 173 -5.65 -2.11 -15.94
C VAL A 173 -5.42 -3.32 -15.04
N ALA A 174 -6.33 -4.28 -15.09
CA ALA A 174 -6.22 -5.52 -14.32
C ALA A 174 -6.08 -6.72 -15.24
N THR A 175 -5.08 -7.55 -14.97
CA THR A 175 -4.94 -8.85 -15.60
C THR A 175 -5.56 -9.90 -14.69
N ASN A 176 -6.59 -10.57 -15.17
CA ASN A 176 -7.32 -11.59 -14.44
C ASN A 176 -7.02 -12.97 -15.04
N ILE A 177 -6.61 -13.91 -14.22
CA ILE A 177 -6.36 -15.29 -14.60
C ILE A 177 -7.35 -16.18 -13.88
N SER A 178 -8.09 -16.97 -14.63
CA SER A 178 -9.12 -17.88 -14.11
C SER A 178 -8.78 -19.32 -14.51
N SER A 179 -8.88 -20.24 -13.57
CA SER A 179 -8.56 -21.66 -13.81
C SER A 179 -9.47 -22.32 -14.86
N LYS A 180 -10.75 -21.93 -14.91
CA LYS A 180 -11.71 -22.48 -15.87
C LYS A 180 -11.82 -21.68 -17.16
N ARG A 181 -11.71 -20.34 -17.11
CA ARG A 181 -11.98 -19.48 -18.27
C ARG A 181 -10.72 -18.95 -18.96
N GLY A 182 -9.59 -18.88 -18.27
CA GLY A 182 -8.32 -18.41 -18.83
C GLY A 182 -8.04 -16.95 -18.50
N LEU A 183 -7.43 -16.23 -19.44
CA LEU A 183 -6.98 -14.86 -19.30
C LEU A 183 -8.08 -13.88 -19.69
N ASP A 184 -8.28 -12.86 -18.88
CA ASP A 184 -9.15 -11.73 -19.06
C ASP A 184 -8.42 -10.44 -18.69
N VAL A 185 -8.59 -9.37 -19.47
CA VAL A 185 -8.01 -8.06 -19.21
C VAL A 185 -9.13 -7.06 -19.03
N TYR A 186 -9.14 -6.42 -17.87
CA TYR A 186 -10.05 -5.33 -17.55
C TYR A 186 -9.30 -4.00 -17.58
N GLY A 187 -9.88 -2.99 -18.20
CA GLY A 187 -9.39 -1.62 -18.22
C GLY A 187 -10.48 -0.67 -17.76
N GLN A 188 -10.15 0.27 -16.91
CA GLN A 188 -10.99 1.37 -16.47
C GLN A 188 -10.26 2.68 -16.72
N PHE A 189 -10.91 3.65 -17.34
CA PHE A 189 -10.42 5.01 -17.48
C PHE A 189 -11.44 5.98 -16.89
N ARG A 190 -10.97 6.91 -16.02
CA ARG A 190 -11.83 7.92 -15.39
C ARG A 190 -11.31 9.31 -15.69
N TYR A 191 -12.23 10.23 -15.86
CA TYR A 191 -11.94 11.66 -16.09
C TYR A 191 -12.93 12.54 -15.35
N LEU A 192 -12.44 13.70 -14.89
CA LEU A 192 -13.21 14.71 -14.17
C LEU A 192 -12.72 16.09 -14.60
N GLU A 193 -13.61 16.86 -15.23
CA GLU A 193 -13.40 18.25 -15.62
C GLU A 193 -14.47 19.14 -14.97
N ASP A 194 -14.35 20.44 -15.07
CA ASP A 194 -15.25 21.37 -14.39
C ASP A 194 -16.73 21.17 -14.79
N ASN A 195 -16.98 20.82 -16.04
CA ASN A 195 -18.32 20.71 -16.61
C ASN A 195 -18.68 19.31 -17.16
N TYR A 196 -17.75 18.35 -17.10
CA TYR A 196 -18.03 16.97 -17.47
C TYR A 196 -17.18 15.97 -16.69
N ARG A 197 -17.72 14.79 -16.51
CA ARG A 197 -17.04 13.65 -15.87
C ARG A 197 -17.48 12.35 -16.53
N GLY A 198 -16.67 11.34 -16.40
CA GLY A 198 -17.09 10.03 -16.86
C GLY A 198 -16.09 8.92 -16.53
N GLN A 199 -16.53 7.72 -16.87
CA GLN A 199 -15.80 6.49 -16.72
C GLN A 199 -16.04 5.60 -17.92
N LEU A 200 -14.97 5.05 -18.45
CA LEU A 200 -15.00 4.02 -19.48
C LEU A 200 -14.43 2.74 -18.90
N ASP A 201 -15.22 1.70 -18.90
CA ASP A 201 -14.80 0.33 -18.54
C ASP A 201 -14.73 -0.51 -19.81
N LEU A 202 -13.66 -1.29 -19.93
CA LEU A 202 -13.44 -2.23 -21.04
C LEU A 202 -13.01 -3.57 -20.47
N ASN A 203 -13.64 -4.65 -20.91
CA ASN A 203 -13.24 -6.00 -20.57
C ASN A 203 -13.01 -6.81 -21.84
N VAL A 204 -11.87 -7.50 -21.93
CA VAL A 204 -11.48 -8.30 -23.08
C VAL A 204 -10.98 -9.65 -22.63
N MET A 205 -11.66 -10.71 -23.07
CA MET A 205 -11.25 -12.10 -22.90
C MET A 205 -10.92 -12.68 -24.29
N PRO A 206 -9.64 -12.74 -24.66
CA PRO A 206 -9.25 -13.18 -26.00
C PRO A 206 -9.71 -14.60 -26.35
N ARG A 207 -9.80 -15.46 -25.31
CA ARG A 207 -10.33 -16.83 -25.44
C ARG A 207 -10.91 -17.29 -24.12
N ASP A 208 -12.23 -17.43 -24.07
CA ASP A 208 -12.92 -18.12 -22.98
C ASP A 208 -12.76 -19.63 -23.17
N ARG A 209 -12.06 -20.32 -22.28
CA ARG A 209 -11.80 -21.78 -22.37
C ARG A 209 -13.06 -22.62 -22.28
N LEU A 210 -14.12 -22.11 -21.62
CA LEU A 210 -15.39 -22.85 -21.49
C LEU A 210 -16.23 -22.82 -22.76
N THR A 211 -16.21 -21.69 -23.48
CA THR A 211 -17.06 -21.49 -24.67
C THR A 211 -16.24 -21.50 -25.96
N SER A 212 -14.91 -21.50 -25.88
CA SER A 212 -13.96 -21.37 -26.99
C SER A 212 -14.17 -20.12 -27.85
N THR A 213 -14.78 -19.07 -27.28
CA THR A 213 -15.11 -17.82 -27.98
C THR A 213 -14.30 -16.65 -27.44
N LYS A 214 -14.16 -15.62 -28.27
CA LYS A 214 -13.70 -14.28 -27.83
C LYS A 214 -14.86 -13.55 -27.19
N ARG A 215 -14.61 -12.85 -26.10
CA ARG A 215 -15.61 -12.03 -25.42
C ARG A 215 -15.02 -10.67 -25.13
N TRP A 216 -15.83 -9.65 -25.30
CA TRP A 216 -15.51 -8.28 -24.90
C TRP A 216 -16.80 -7.54 -24.56
N ASN A 217 -16.69 -6.59 -23.69
CA ASN A 217 -17.74 -5.64 -23.38
C ASN A 217 -17.12 -4.30 -23.00
N TYR A 218 -17.89 -3.25 -23.18
CA TYR A 218 -17.54 -1.92 -22.68
C TYR A 218 -18.75 -1.31 -21.99
N HIS A 219 -18.47 -0.39 -21.09
CA HIS A 219 -19.48 0.43 -20.43
C HIS A 219 -18.95 1.85 -20.35
N LEU A 220 -19.76 2.84 -20.76
CA LEU A 220 -19.40 4.24 -20.73
C LEU A 220 -20.44 5.03 -19.94
N ASP A 221 -20.02 5.59 -18.82
CA ASP A 221 -20.76 6.60 -18.07
C ASP A 221 -20.20 7.98 -18.38
N HIS A 222 -21.05 8.89 -18.86
CA HIS A 222 -20.67 10.26 -19.12
C HIS A 222 -21.76 11.22 -18.64
N THR A 223 -21.35 12.23 -17.87
CA THR A 223 -22.24 13.28 -17.39
C THR A 223 -21.63 14.62 -17.76
N GLN A 224 -22.43 15.49 -18.40
CA GLN A 224 -22.02 16.84 -18.77
C GLN A 224 -23.04 17.87 -18.31
N SER A 225 -22.57 18.99 -17.78
CA SER A 225 -23.36 20.16 -17.42
C SER A 225 -23.13 21.27 -18.44
N TRP A 226 -24.22 21.84 -18.98
CA TRP A 226 -24.15 22.92 -19.96
C TRP A 226 -24.39 24.27 -19.27
N PRO A 227 -23.76 25.36 -19.71
CA PRO A 227 -23.87 26.67 -19.05
C PRO A 227 -25.28 27.27 -19.00
N HIS A 228 -26.26 26.66 -19.67
CA HIS A 228 -27.67 27.13 -19.77
C HIS A 228 -28.64 26.06 -19.26
N SER A 229 -28.42 25.50 -18.05
CA SER A 229 -29.42 24.66 -17.33
C SER A 229 -29.87 23.36 -17.99
N THR A 230 -29.14 22.81 -18.95
CA THR A 230 -29.50 21.51 -19.53
C THR A 230 -28.47 20.46 -19.08
N THR A 231 -28.92 19.50 -18.33
CA THR A 231 -28.09 18.33 -17.96
C THR A 231 -28.38 17.20 -18.93
N GLY A 232 -27.39 16.76 -19.69
CA GLY A 232 -27.50 15.59 -20.56
C GLY A 232 -26.94 14.33 -19.86
N PHE A 233 -27.68 13.24 -19.85
CA PHE A 233 -27.23 11.92 -19.42
C PHE A 233 -27.17 11.00 -20.64
N GLY A 234 -26.07 10.31 -20.83
CA GLY A 234 -25.94 9.27 -21.84
C GLY A 234 -25.36 8.00 -21.21
N ASN A 235 -26.13 6.93 -21.26
CA ASN A 235 -25.66 5.56 -20.99
C ASN A 235 -25.60 4.84 -22.34
N PHE A 236 -24.44 4.32 -22.69
CA PHE A 236 -24.21 3.57 -23.92
C PHE A 236 -23.68 2.18 -23.64
#